data_74714e6c96c0e5213a3e3d39a7698d33
#
_entry.id   74714e6c96c0e5213a3e3d39a7698d33
#
_cell.length_a   1.000
_cell.length_b   1.000
_cell.length_c   1.000
_cell.angle_alpha   90.00
_cell.angle_beta   90.00
_cell.angle_gamma   90.00
#
_symmetry.space_group_name_H-M   'P 1'
#
loop_
_entity.id
_entity.type
_entity.pdbx_description
1 polymer ?
#
loop_
_entity_poly.entity_id
_entity_poly.type
_entity_poly.pdbx_seq_one_letter_code
_entity_poly.pdbx_strand_id
1 'polypeptide(L)'
;VVVLGKRIARGCLRGIEEGTQFAICAQYAGNWVPDRFLALTTVSVAQFLEDRRWEAVPLPCLPVQAPPMGIPVRPDAPAPNVMLDFDEAAVRAGLGRFGLSGEFMTPQFGPRQQLQIILTDAVLQPDPFCETVVCDECGECISACPLDAMNVSQPETRIVCGMAMKTARVDWGACRSCRNGAFPNRAHPTGTPDRTAALCVRTCVHHVEKTGLVANTFERPFRQRPAWRVDKTGAAGIVEG
;
A
#
# COMPACT_ATOMS: atom_id res chain seq x y z
N VAL A 1 -1.86 -8.09 17.77
CA VAL A 1 -2.06 -8.02 16.31
C VAL A 1 -0.79 -8.52 15.63
N VAL A 2 -0.94 -9.40 14.65
CA VAL A 2 0.14 -9.84 13.76
C VAL A 2 -0.10 -9.20 12.40
N VAL A 3 0.93 -8.57 11.82
CA VAL A 3 0.85 -7.97 10.48
C VAL A 3 1.71 -8.77 9.52
N LEU A 4 1.12 -9.13 8.40
CA LEU A 4 1.76 -9.91 7.34
C LEU A 4 1.91 -9.05 6.09
N GLY A 5 3.13 -9.00 5.57
CA GLY A 5 3.42 -8.33 4.30
C GLY A 5 3.85 -9.34 3.24
N LYS A 6 3.33 -9.19 2.02
CA LYS A 6 3.78 -9.97 0.87
C LYS A 6 4.23 -9.04 -0.24
N ARG A 7 5.50 -9.21 -0.66
CA ARG A 7 6.06 -8.38 -1.72
C ARG A 7 5.34 -8.63 -3.05
N ILE A 8 5.21 -7.56 -3.83
CA ILE A 8 4.82 -7.61 -5.22
C ILE A 8 6.08 -7.76 -6.06
N ALA A 9 6.11 -8.77 -6.92
CA ALA A 9 7.23 -8.95 -7.84
C ALA A 9 7.34 -7.73 -8.76
N ARG A 10 8.53 -7.13 -8.85
CA ARG A 10 8.77 -5.93 -9.66
C ARG A 10 8.35 -6.08 -11.11
N GLY A 11 8.54 -7.28 -11.67
CA GLY A 11 8.12 -7.61 -13.05
C GLY A 11 6.61 -7.44 -13.28
N CYS A 12 5.77 -7.57 -12.24
CA CYS A 12 4.33 -7.34 -12.39
C CYS A 12 4.00 -5.88 -12.72
N LEU A 13 4.87 -4.93 -12.35
CA LEU A 13 4.69 -3.50 -12.63
C LEU A 13 5.30 -3.07 -13.98
N ARG A 14 6.07 -3.95 -14.65
CA ARG A 14 6.79 -3.59 -15.87
C ARG A 14 5.86 -3.18 -17.00
N GLY A 15 4.83 -3.98 -17.26
CA GLY A 15 3.90 -3.72 -18.36
C GLY A 15 3.15 -2.40 -18.23
N ILE A 16 2.70 -2.06 -17.02
CA ILE A 16 2.03 -0.78 -16.79
C ILE A 16 3.01 0.39 -16.78
N GLU A 17 4.25 0.20 -16.31
CA GLU A 17 5.29 1.25 -16.38
C GLU A 17 5.58 1.65 -17.83
N GLU A 18 5.59 0.69 -18.72
CA GLU A 18 5.90 0.87 -20.13
C GLU A 18 4.69 1.10 -21.02
N GLY A 19 3.47 1.04 -20.47
CA GLY A 19 2.24 1.18 -21.26
C GLY A 19 1.96 0.03 -22.22
N THR A 20 2.58 -1.13 -22.02
CA THR A 20 2.52 -2.26 -22.96
C THR A 20 1.53 -3.32 -22.53
N GLN A 21 1.31 -3.51 -21.23
CA GLN A 21 0.45 -4.58 -20.74
C GLN A 21 0.02 -4.31 -19.30
N PHE A 22 -1.29 -4.29 -19.02
CA PHE A 22 -1.85 -4.00 -17.70
C PHE A 22 -2.41 -5.21 -16.96
N ALA A 23 -2.79 -6.27 -17.70
CA ALA A 23 -3.45 -7.42 -17.11
C ALA A 23 -2.59 -8.13 -16.06
N ILE A 24 -1.27 -8.21 -16.27
CA ILE A 24 -0.36 -8.82 -15.29
C ILE A 24 -0.36 -8.04 -13.97
N CYS A 25 -0.29 -6.72 -14.05
CA CYS A 25 -0.33 -5.88 -12.85
C CYS A 25 -1.68 -6.00 -12.13
N ALA A 26 -2.78 -5.85 -12.85
CA ALA A 26 -4.12 -5.97 -12.29
C ALA A 26 -4.34 -7.35 -11.66
N GLN A 27 -3.92 -8.42 -12.35
CA GLN A 27 -4.12 -9.79 -11.90
C GLN A 27 -3.24 -10.14 -10.68
N TYR A 28 -1.96 -9.82 -10.72
CA TYR A 28 -1.05 -10.22 -9.65
C TYR A 28 -1.00 -9.20 -8.52
N ALA A 29 -0.71 -7.94 -8.80
CA ALA A 29 -0.53 -6.94 -7.76
C ALA A 29 -1.85 -6.51 -7.11
N GLY A 30 -2.89 -6.28 -7.90
CA GLY A 30 -4.17 -5.78 -7.43
C GLY A 30 -5.17 -6.87 -6.98
N ASN A 31 -4.93 -8.15 -7.30
CA ASN A 31 -5.89 -9.21 -7.02
C ASN A 31 -5.22 -10.44 -6.36
N TRP A 32 -4.35 -11.17 -7.05
CA TRP A 32 -3.86 -12.46 -6.55
C TRP A 32 -2.92 -12.34 -5.35
N VAL A 33 -2.09 -11.29 -5.27
CA VAL A 33 -1.20 -11.10 -4.12
C VAL A 33 -2.03 -10.86 -2.86
N PRO A 34 -2.97 -9.89 -2.80
CA PRO A 34 -3.79 -9.71 -1.61
C PRO A 34 -4.80 -10.85 -1.38
N ASP A 35 -5.57 -11.24 -2.40
CA ASP A 35 -6.76 -12.06 -2.22
C ASP A 35 -6.50 -13.57 -2.24
N ARG A 36 -5.33 -14.00 -2.71
CA ARG A 36 -4.98 -15.42 -2.78
C ARG A 36 -3.70 -15.74 -2.02
N PHE A 37 -2.57 -15.21 -2.46
CA PHE A 37 -1.29 -15.65 -1.91
C PHE A 37 -1.05 -15.16 -0.49
N LEU A 38 -1.39 -13.91 -0.20
CA LEU A 38 -1.28 -13.38 1.15
C LEU A 38 -2.39 -13.96 2.04
N ALA A 39 -3.61 -14.10 1.54
CA ALA A 39 -4.72 -14.70 2.26
C ALA A 39 -4.41 -16.13 2.72
N LEU A 40 -3.84 -16.97 1.85
CA LEU A 40 -3.39 -18.31 2.24
C LEU A 40 -2.33 -18.27 3.34
N THR A 41 -1.38 -17.34 3.24
CA THR A 41 -0.35 -17.18 4.29
C THR A 41 -0.99 -16.74 5.61
N THR A 42 -1.92 -15.80 5.55
CA THR A 42 -2.64 -15.27 6.73
C THR A 42 -3.44 -16.35 7.44
N VAL A 43 -4.19 -17.16 6.69
CA VAL A 43 -4.95 -18.30 7.24
C VAL A 43 -4.00 -19.33 7.85
N SER A 44 -2.88 -19.66 7.18
CA SER A 44 -1.92 -20.62 7.72
C SER A 44 -1.29 -20.16 9.03
N VAL A 45 -1.01 -18.86 9.17
CA VAL A 45 -0.50 -18.30 10.43
C VAL A 45 -1.60 -18.27 11.51
N ALA A 46 -2.84 -17.96 11.15
CA ALA A 46 -3.95 -18.03 12.09
C ALA A 46 -4.14 -19.46 12.63
N GLN A 47 -4.17 -20.47 11.76
CA GLN A 47 -4.25 -21.87 12.15
C GLN A 47 -3.07 -22.30 13.04
N PHE A 48 -1.84 -21.83 12.73
CA PHE A 48 -0.68 -22.08 13.59
C PHE A 48 -0.86 -21.55 15.02
N LEU A 49 -1.53 -20.40 15.19
CA LEU A 49 -1.84 -19.84 16.50
C LEU A 49 -2.94 -20.67 17.19
N GLU A 50 -3.97 -21.08 16.47
CA GLU A 50 -5.08 -21.90 16.99
C GLU A 50 -4.61 -23.30 17.42
N ASP A 51 -3.68 -23.92 16.69
CA ASP A 51 -3.03 -25.19 17.09
C ASP A 51 -2.30 -25.07 18.44
N ARG A 52 -1.98 -23.83 18.86
CA ARG A 52 -1.37 -23.51 20.15
C ARG A 52 -2.37 -22.97 21.17
N ARG A 53 -3.66 -23.11 20.86
CA ARG A 53 -4.79 -22.74 21.72
C ARG A 53 -5.01 -21.23 21.89
N TRP A 54 -4.54 -20.42 20.95
CA TRP A 54 -4.84 -19.01 20.88
C TRP A 54 -5.93 -18.75 19.83
N GLU A 55 -6.88 -17.90 20.12
CA GLU A 55 -7.84 -17.47 19.11
C GLU A 55 -7.16 -16.55 18.09
N ALA A 56 -7.45 -16.73 16.80
CA ALA A 56 -6.85 -15.96 15.74
C ALA A 56 -7.84 -15.64 14.62
N VAL A 57 -8.11 -14.37 14.41
CA VAL A 57 -9.02 -13.87 13.37
C VAL A 57 -8.22 -13.31 12.21
N PRO A 58 -8.09 -14.02 11.08
CA PRO A 58 -7.46 -13.48 9.89
C PRO A 58 -8.36 -12.42 9.25
N LEU A 59 -7.80 -11.26 8.97
CA LEU A 59 -8.49 -10.16 8.29
C LEU A 59 -7.88 -9.97 6.90
N PRO A 60 -8.41 -10.64 5.88
CA PRO A 60 -8.07 -10.38 4.49
C PRO A 60 -8.72 -9.09 4.00
N CYS A 61 -8.31 -8.62 2.82
CA CYS A 61 -9.11 -7.66 2.10
C CYS A 61 -10.52 -8.22 1.88
N LEU A 62 -11.53 -7.52 2.39
CA LEU A 62 -12.91 -8.02 2.29
C LEU A 62 -13.38 -8.01 0.83
N PRO A 63 -13.93 -9.11 0.33
CA PRO A 63 -14.52 -9.12 -0.99
C PRO A 63 -15.74 -8.18 -1.02
N VAL A 64 -15.91 -7.54 -2.15
CA VAL A 64 -17.00 -6.58 -2.44
C VAL A 64 -18.39 -7.09 -2.13
N GLN A 65 -18.56 -8.40 -2.23
CA GLN A 65 -19.86 -9.05 -2.16
C GLN A 65 -20.31 -9.40 -0.73
N ALA A 66 -19.43 -9.26 0.26
CA ALA A 66 -19.84 -9.45 1.64
C ALA A 66 -20.49 -8.14 2.15
N PRO A 67 -21.81 -8.08 2.32
CA PRO A 67 -22.43 -6.89 2.88
C PRO A 67 -21.98 -6.70 4.32
N PRO A 68 -21.83 -5.45 4.78
CA PRO A 68 -21.58 -5.18 6.18
C PRO A 68 -22.80 -5.68 6.99
N MET A 69 -22.58 -6.68 7.82
CA MET A 69 -23.60 -7.29 8.65
C MET A 69 -23.11 -7.38 10.09
N GLY A 70 -24.03 -7.36 11.03
CA GLY A 70 -23.73 -7.53 12.45
C GLY A 70 -24.33 -6.44 13.33
N ILE A 71 -23.89 -6.40 14.57
CA ILE A 71 -24.33 -5.41 15.56
C ILE A 71 -23.26 -4.31 15.66
N PRO A 72 -23.63 -3.02 15.63
CA PRO A 72 -22.67 -1.95 15.76
C PRO A 72 -21.97 -1.99 17.12
N VAL A 73 -20.66 -1.77 17.12
CA VAL A 73 -19.84 -1.61 18.34
C VAL A 73 -20.18 -0.31 19.06
N ARG A 74 -20.61 0.72 18.31
CA ARG A 74 -21.11 2.00 18.84
C ARG A 74 -22.57 2.18 18.43
N PRO A 75 -23.45 2.61 19.37
CA PRO A 75 -24.90 2.68 19.12
C PRO A 75 -25.30 3.55 17.92
N ASP A 76 -24.55 4.62 17.65
CA ASP A 76 -24.89 5.61 16.63
C ASP A 76 -24.26 5.37 15.25
N ALA A 77 -23.67 4.20 15.04
CA ALA A 77 -23.01 3.87 13.79
C ALA A 77 -23.56 2.58 13.17
N PRO A 78 -23.58 2.46 11.83
CA PRO A 78 -23.97 1.22 11.18
C PRO A 78 -22.99 0.09 11.49
N ALA A 79 -23.42 -1.16 11.38
CA ALA A 79 -22.56 -2.33 11.51
C ALA A 79 -21.93 -2.70 10.13
N PRO A 80 -20.64 -3.12 10.11
CA PRO A 80 -19.64 -2.97 11.14
C PRO A 80 -19.16 -1.50 11.20
N ASN A 81 -18.94 -0.97 12.38
CA ASN A 81 -18.50 0.43 12.54
C ASN A 81 -17.03 0.57 12.95
N VAL A 82 -16.26 -0.49 12.80
CA VAL A 82 -14.82 -0.51 13.04
C VAL A 82 -14.15 -1.14 11.83
N MET A 83 -13.27 -0.38 11.19
CA MET A 83 -12.36 -0.85 10.16
C MET A 83 -10.94 -0.54 10.59
N LEU A 84 -10.01 -1.43 10.30
CA LEU A 84 -8.60 -1.26 10.63
C LEU A 84 -7.84 -0.74 9.41
N ASP A 85 -7.00 0.27 9.64
CA ASP A 85 -6.02 0.75 8.68
C ASP A 85 -4.82 -0.20 8.72
N PHE A 86 -4.63 -0.99 7.66
CA PHE A 86 -3.56 -2.00 7.59
C PHE A 86 -2.18 -1.35 7.49
N ASP A 87 -2.07 -0.22 6.84
CA ASP A 87 -0.81 0.52 6.71
C ASP A 87 -0.39 1.09 8.07
N GLU A 88 -1.34 1.66 8.83
CA GLU A 88 -1.06 2.12 10.19
C GLU A 88 -0.72 0.95 11.13
N ALA A 89 -1.42 -0.18 11.00
CA ALA A 89 -1.10 -1.38 11.75
C ALA A 89 0.31 -1.88 11.45
N ALA A 90 0.75 -1.80 10.19
CA ALA A 90 2.10 -2.18 9.77
C ALA A 90 3.19 -1.26 10.34
N VAL A 91 2.93 0.06 10.43
CA VAL A 91 3.84 0.99 11.13
C VAL A 91 3.94 0.63 12.61
N ARG A 92 2.81 0.35 13.28
CA ARG A 92 2.76 -0.06 14.68
C ARG A 92 3.47 -1.39 14.95
N ALA A 93 3.45 -2.29 13.98
CA ALA A 93 4.13 -3.58 14.02
C ALA A 93 5.62 -3.51 13.62
N GLY A 94 6.17 -2.33 13.36
CA GLY A 94 7.59 -2.16 13.04
C GLY A 94 8.00 -2.56 11.63
N LEU A 95 7.06 -2.80 10.71
CA LEU A 95 7.39 -3.23 9.34
C LEU A 95 7.94 -2.11 8.46
N GLY A 96 7.63 -0.86 8.75
CA GLY A 96 8.03 0.26 7.92
C GLY A 96 7.44 1.60 8.36
N ARG A 97 7.42 2.57 7.44
CA ARG A 97 6.97 3.94 7.69
C ARG A 97 6.20 4.48 6.49
N PHE A 98 5.44 5.55 6.71
CA PHE A 98 4.84 6.30 5.61
C PHE A 98 5.89 7.19 4.92
N GLY A 99 5.86 7.20 3.58
CA GLY A 99 6.59 8.16 2.77
C GLY A 99 5.80 9.43 2.49
N LEU A 100 6.42 10.40 1.82
CA LEU A 100 5.85 11.72 1.50
C LEU A 100 4.51 11.63 0.74
N SER A 101 4.34 10.66 -0.15
CA SER A 101 3.07 10.42 -0.86
C SER A 101 1.94 9.85 0.01
N GLY A 102 2.22 9.52 1.27
CA GLY A 102 1.31 8.81 2.16
C GLY A 102 1.25 7.29 1.91
N GLU A 103 2.14 6.73 1.06
CA GLU A 103 2.29 5.29 0.90
C GLU A 103 3.09 4.68 2.05
N PHE A 104 2.68 3.50 2.50
CA PHE A 104 3.46 2.69 3.42
C PHE A 104 4.66 2.06 2.70
N MET A 105 5.83 2.12 3.31
CA MET A 105 7.09 1.66 2.72
C MET A 105 7.87 0.82 3.71
N THR A 106 8.40 -0.31 3.22
CA THR A 106 9.30 -1.17 3.98
C THR A 106 10.75 -0.98 3.55
N PRO A 107 11.73 -1.14 4.46
CA PRO A 107 13.17 -1.06 4.11
C PRO A 107 13.60 -2.09 3.06
N GLN A 108 12.87 -3.21 2.96
CA GLN A 108 13.20 -4.28 2.02
C GLN A 108 12.71 -4.00 0.60
N PHE A 109 11.49 -3.47 0.44
CA PHE A 109 10.79 -3.45 -0.84
C PHE A 109 10.24 -2.06 -1.24
N GLY A 110 10.44 -1.04 -0.39
CA GLY A 110 9.79 0.25 -0.59
C GLY A 110 8.27 0.10 -0.54
N PRO A 111 7.53 0.64 -1.52
CA PRO A 111 6.06 0.54 -1.54
C PRO A 111 5.51 -0.75 -2.18
N ARG A 112 6.36 -1.73 -2.54
CA ARG A 112 5.98 -2.93 -3.31
C ARG A 112 5.51 -4.09 -2.44
N GLN A 113 4.49 -3.91 -1.61
CA GLN A 113 3.88 -5.00 -0.83
C GLN A 113 2.37 -4.80 -0.67
N GLN A 114 1.70 -5.90 -0.34
CA GLN A 114 0.34 -5.92 0.17
C GLN A 114 0.35 -6.42 1.60
N LEU A 115 -0.58 -5.94 2.41
CA LEU A 115 -0.65 -6.19 3.84
C LEU A 115 -1.95 -6.90 4.21
N GLN A 116 -1.87 -7.78 5.21
CA GLN A 116 -3.03 -8.33 5.94
C GLN A 116 -2.68 -8.43 7.42
N ILE A 117 -3.70 -8.57 8.25
CA ILE A 117 -3.53 -8.63 9.69
C ILE A 117 -4.26 -9.83 10.29
N ILE A 118 -3.78 -10.27 11.45
CA ILE A 118 -4.46 -11.26 12.30
C ILE A 118 -4.67 -10.60 13.66
N LEU A 119 -5.92 -10.62 14.12
CA LEU A 119 -6.22 -10.32 15.51
C LEU A 119 -6.09 -11.61 16.31
N THR A 120 -5.43 -11.56 17.46
CA THR A 120 -5.25 -12.73 18.31
C THR A 120 -5.16 -12.32 19.78
N ASP A 121 -5.55 -13.21 20.66
CA ASP A 121 -5.36 -13.11 22.11
C ASP A 121 -4.00 -13.67 22.55
N ALA A 122 -3.19 -14.19 21.62
CA ALA A 122 -1.83 -14.63 21.93
C ALA A 122 -0.98 -13.48 22.49
N VAL A 123 -0.33 -13.74 23.62
CA VAL A 123 0.60 -12.79 24.23
C VAL A 123 1.93 -12.87 23.50
N LEU A 124 2.07 -12.01 22.48
CA LEU A 124 3.26 -11.90 21.66
C LEU A 124 4.11 -10.71 22.11
N GLN A 125 5.43 -10.89 22.13
CA GLN A 125 6.33 -9.76 22.34
C GLN A 125 6.28 -8.87 21.08
N PRO A 126 6.05 -7.54 21.24
CA PRO A 126 6.04 -6.65 20.10
C PRO A 126 7.42 -6.50 19.48
N ASP A 127 7.46 -6.40 18.15
CA ASP A 127 8.67 -6.03 17.42
C ASP A 127 9.01 -4.55 17.66
N PRO A 128 10.30 -4.17 17.60
CA PRO A 128 10.69 -2.76 17.70
C PRO A 128 10.17 -1.96 16.49
N PHE A 129 9.92 -0.68 16.68
CA PHE A 129 9.53 0.21 15.59
C PHE A 129 10.63 0.30 14.53
N CYS A 130 10.19 0.44 13.26
CA CYS A 130 11.12 0.63 12.16
C CYS A 130 11.75 2.04 12.22
N GLU A 131 13.05 2.11 12.47
CA GLU A 131 13.81 3.36 12.48
C GLU A 131 14.29 3.77 11.08
N THR A 132 14.36 2.82 10.15
CA THR A 132 14.84 3.05 8.79
C THR A 132 13.89 3.97 8.02
N VAL A 133 14.43 5.08 7.55
CA VAL A 133 13.72 6.03 6.69
C VAL A 133 13.99 5.69 5.23
N VAL A 134 12.99 5.19 4.52
CA VAL A 134 13.09 4.81 3.11
C VAL A 134 12.76 5.99 2.18
N CYS A 135 11.90 6.90 2.60
CA CYS A 135 11.53 8.09 1.83
C CYS A 135 12.46 9.25 2.18
N ASP A 136 13.29 9.68 1.26
CA ASP A 136 14.18 10.85 1.36
C ASP A 136 13.48 12.18 1.02
N GLU A 137 12.17 12.17 0.86
CA GLU A 137 11.34 13.33 0.50
C GLU A 137 11.71 13.98 -0.87
N CYS A 138 12.25 13.23 -1.82
CA CYS A 138 12.67 13.73 -3.12
C CYS A 138 11.59 14.48 -3.92
N GLY A 139 10.31 14.23 -3.64
CA GLY A 139 9.17 14.89 -4.30
C GLY A 139 8.83 14.35 -5.70
N GLU A 140 9.58 13.39 -6.25
CA GLU A 140 9.34 12.87 -7.59
C GLU A 140 7.95 12.25 -7.75
N CYS A 141 7.43 11.58 -6.71
CA CYS A 141 6.08 11.01 -6.71
C CYS A 141 4.98 12.09 -6.83
N ILE A 142 5.24 13.28 -6.26
CA ILE A 142 4.32 14.43 -6.31
C ILE A 142 4.31 15.00 -7.73
N SER A 143 5.49 15.29 -8.27
CA SER A 143 5.67 15.84 -9.61
C SER A 143 5.15 14.90 -10.71
N ALA A 144 5.24 13.59 -10.48
CA ALA A 144 4.74 12.58 -11.41
C ALA A 144 3.22 12.44 -11.41
N CYS A 145 2.50 13.02 -10.43
CA CYS A 145 1.05 12.86 -10.33
C CYS A 145 0.34 13.57 -11.49
N PRO A 146 -0.28 12.85 -12.45
CA PRO A 146 -0.89 13.49 -13.61
C PRO A 146 -2.20 14.23 -13.30
N LEU A 147 -2.70 14.08 -12.07
CA LEU A 147 -3.94 14.71 -11.60
C LEU A 147 -3.69 15.83 -10.59
N ASP A 148 -2.42 16.14 -10.28
CA ASP A 148 -2.02 17.11 -9.25
C ASP A 148 -2.71 16.84 -7.89
N ALA A 149 -2.98 15.57 -7.58
CA ALA A 149 -3.77 15.16 -6.41
C ALA A 149 -3.00 15.30 -5.08
N MET A 150 -1.71 15.59 -5.11
CA MET A 150 -0.87 15.66 -3.90
C MET A 150 -0.29 17.06 -3.73
N ASN A 151 -0.52 17.66 -2.56
CA ASN A 151 -0.06 19.01 -2.22
C ASN A 151 0.97 18.95 -1.09
N VAL A 152 2.17 19.43 -1.34
CA VAL A 152 3.28 19.52 -0.36
C VAL A 152 3.45 20.92 0.23
N SER A 153 2.77 21.94 -0.27
CA SER A 153 2.80 23.28 0.33
C SER A 153 2.02 23.35 1.64
N GLN A 154 1.12 22.39 1.86
CA GLN A 154 0.38 22.19 3.10
C GLN A 154 0.50 20.71 3.52
N PRO A 155 1.68 20.27 3.97
CA PRO A 155 1.89 18.88 4.34
C PRO A 155 1.10 18.55 5.61
N GLU A 156 0.75 17.28 5.73
CA GLU A 156 0.17 16.71 6.94
C GLU A 156 1.25 15.98 7.73
N THR A 157 1.09 15.92 9.05
CA THR A 157 1.96 15.10 9.91
C THR A 157 1.13 13.95 10.45
N ARG A 158 1.46 12.73 10.03
CA ARG A 158 0.91 11.51 10.63
C ARG A 158 1.78 11.12 11.83
N ILE A 159 1.13 10.96 12.99
CA ILE A 159 1.82 10.51 14.21
C ILE A 159 1.33 9.11 14.55
N VAL A 160 2.22 8.13 14.46
CA VAL A 160 1.94 6.73 14.83
C VAL A 160 2.94 6.30 15.88
N CYS A 161 2.45 5.91 17.06
CA CYS A 161 3.30 5.51 18.20
C CYS A 161 4.40 6.53 18.55
N GLY A 162 4.09 7.84 18.48
CA GLY A 162 5.05 8.91 18.75
C GLY A 162 6.01 9.24 17.60
N MET A 163 6.02 8.45 16.52
CA MET A 163 6.79 8.75 15.33
C MET A 163 6.03 9.73 14.43
N ALA A 164 6.58 10.90 14.22
CA ALA A 164 6.06 11.88 13.27
C ALA A 164 6.57 11.58 11.86
N MET A 165 5.67 11.49 10.90
CA MET A 165 5.96 11.25 9.48
C MET A 165 5.25 12.33 8.66
N LYS A 166 6.02 13.04 7.85
CA LYS A 166 5.48 14.07 6.95
C LYS A 166 4.88 13.43 5.71
N THR A 167 3.66 13.80 5.37
CA THR A 167 2.96 13.33 4.17
C THR A 167 2.38 14.52 3.40
N ALA A 168 2.28 14.39 2.10
CA ALA A 168 1.52 15.33 1.29
C ALA A 168 0.04 15.26 1.65
N ARG A 169 -0.64 16.39 1.59
CA ARG A 169 -2.10 16.40 1.63
C ARG A 169 -2.64 15.88 0.30
N VAL A 170 -3.45 14.83 0.34
CA VAL A 170 -3.96 14.16 -0.86
C VAL A 170 -5.43 14.48 -1.11
N ASP A 171 -5.75 14.95 -2.32
CA ASP A 171 -7.12 14.96 -2.82
C ASP A 171 -7.51 13.52 -3.22
N TRP A 172 -8.16 12.82 -2.31
CA TRP A 172 -8.61 11.45 -2.53
C TRP A 172 -9.71 11.33 -3.57
N GLY A 173 -10.47 12.41 -3.84
CA GLY A 173 -11.45 12.46 -4.92
C GLY A 173 -10.76 12.34 -6.28
N ALA A 174 -9.78 13.20 -6.54
CA ALA A 174 -8.95 13.14 -7.73
C ALA A 174 -8.17 11.81 -7.81
N CYS A 175 -7.57 11.37 -6.70
CA CYS A 175 -6.79 10.13 -6.66
C CYS A 175 -7.62 8.89 -7.02
N ARG A 176 -8.89 8.80 -6.56
CA ARG A 176 -9.81 7.71 -6.93
C ARG A 176 -10.18 7.68 -8.41
N SER A 177 -10.10 8.80 -9.12
CA SER A 177 -10.34 8.86 -10.57
C SER A 177 -9.10 8.53 -11.42
N CYS A 178 -7.97 8.23 -10.80
CA CYS A 178 -6.70 8.02 -11.48
C CYS A 178 -6.71 6.79 -12.38
N ARG A 179 -6.44 6.98 -13.68
CA ARG A 179 -6.33 5.91 -14.69
C ARG A 179 -4.90 5.36 -14.85
N ASN A 180 -3.97 5.81 -14.04
CA ASN A 180 -2.55 5.45 -14.12
C ASN A 180 -2.18 4.25 -13.26
N GLY A 181 -3.14 3.39 -12.92
CA GLY A 181 -2.93 2.16 -12.18
C GLY A 181 -3.36 2.21 -10.71
N ALA A 182 -4.14 3.21 -10.30
CA ALA A 182 -4.83 3.16 -9.02
C ALA A 182 -6.06 2.23 -9.13
N PHE A 183 -6.24 1.37 -8.12
CA PHE A 183 -7.35 0.44 -8.04
C PHE A 183 -8.27 0.79 -6.86
N PRO A 184 -9.58 0.51 -6.94
CA PRO A 184 -10.44 0.63 -5.78
C PRO A 184 -9.97 -0.26 -4.64
N ASN A 185 -9.76 0.33 -3.47
CA ASN A 185 -9.46 -0.41 -2.24
C ASN A 185 -10.65 -0.30 -1.28
N ARG A 186 -11.38 -1.40 -1.13
CA ARG A 186 -12.60 -1.45 -0.33
C ARG A 186 -12.36 -1.87 1.12
N ALA A 187 -11.17 -2.35 1.42
CA ALA A 187 -10.76 -2.70 2.76
C ALA A 187 -10.19 -1.51 3.56
N HIS A 188 -9.93 -0.38 2.89
CA HIS A 188 -9.40 0.80 3.58
C HIS A 188 -10.51 1.58 4.29
N PRO A 189 -10.36 1.96 5.57
CA PRO A 189 -11.40 2.63 6.37
C PRO A 189 -11.89 3.96 5.79
N THR A 190 -11.04 4.68 5.06
CA THR A 190 -11.40 5.95 4.40
C THR A 190 -11.65 5.80 2.90
N GLY A 191 -11.62 4.56 2.36
CA GLY A 191 -11.81 4.30 0.93
C GLY A 191 -10.71 4.88 0.04
N THR A 192 -9.48 5.01 0.57
CA THR A 192 -8.33 5.41 -0.26
C THR A 192 -8.04 4.32 -1.29
N PRO A 193 -7.70 4.67 -2.55
CA PRO A 193 -7.41 3.68 -3.57
C PRO A 193 -6.08 2.97 -3.28
N ASP A 194 -5.97 1.72 -3.72
CA ASP A 194 -4.67 1.07 -3.84
C ASP A 194 -3.89 1.72 -4.98
N ARG A 195 -2.75 2.30 -4.68
CA ARG A 195 -1.89 3.02 -5.63
C ARG A 195 -0.65 2.24 -6.03
N THR A 196 -0.51 0.98 -5.64
CA THR A 196 0.70 0.17 -5.88
C THR A 196 1.16 0.22 -7.35
N ALA A 197 0.23 0.22 -8.28
CA ALA A 197 0.52 0.32 -9.71
C ALA A 197 0.44 1.75 -10.27
N ALA A 198 0.04 2.73 -9.46
CA ALA A 198 -0.10 4.11 -9.91
C ALA A 198 1.25 4.73 -10.29
N LEU A 199 1.24 5.70 -11.20
CA LEU A 199 2.47 6.35 -11.69
C LEU A 199 3.31 6.94 -10.55
N CYS A 200 2.68 7.58 -9.56
CA CYS A 200 3.38 8.14 -8.40
C CYS A 200 4.15 7.06 -7.62
N VAL A 201 3.53 5.89 -7.40
CA VAL A 201 4.18 4.77 -6.69
C VAL A 201 5.25 4.12 -7.57
N ARG A 202 5.00 3.92 -8.87
CA ARG A 202 6.01 3.41 -9.80
C ARG A 202 7.24 4.34 -9.91
N THR A 203 7.03 5.65 -9.84
CA THR A 203 8.12 6.63 -9.78
C THR A 203 8.89 6.50 -8.46
N CYS A 204 8.20 6.33 -7.34
CA CYS A 204 8.85 6.06 -6.06
C CYS A 204 9.67 4.75 -6.10
N VAL A 205 9.12 3.66 -6.65
CA VAL A 205 9.85 2.39 -6.84
C VAL A 205 11.14 2.61 -7.62
N HIS A 206 11.06 3.38 -8.72
CA HIS A 206 12.25 3.71 -9.51
C HIS A 206 13.29 4.47 -8.69
N HIS A 207 12.87 5.49 -7.97
CA HIS A 207 13.76 6.34 -7.15
C HIS A 207 14.44 5.53 -6.05
N VAL A 208 13.71 4.83 -5.21
CA VAL A 208 14.29 4.11 -4.06
C VAL A 208 15.19 2.95 -4.47
N GLU A 209 14.92 2.31 -5.61
CA GLU A 209 15.82 1.29 -6.18
C GLU A 209 17.09 1.91 -6.76
N LYS A 210 16.97 3.03 -7.49
CA LYS A 210 18.11 3.74 -8.12
C LYS A 210 19.06 4.33 -7.07
N THR A 211 18.52 4.83 -5.98
CA THR A 211 19.30 5.45 -4.89
C THR A 211 19.77 4.47 -3.82
N GLY A 212 19.36 3.20 -3.90
CA GLY A 212 19.77 2.17 -2.94
C GLY A 212 19.11 2.30 -1.57
N LEU A 213 17.96 2.98 -1.48
CA LEU A 213 17.20 3.15 -0.23
C LEU A 213 16.44 1.90 0.21
N VAL A 214 16.40 0.88 -0.64
CA VAL A 214 15.76 -0.43 -0.34
C VAL A 214 16.75 -1.57 -0.51
N ALA A 215 16.60 -2.61 0.33
CA ALA A 215 17.50 -3.76 0.30
C ALA A 215 17.29 -4.68 -0.92
N ASN A 216 16.09 -4.71 -1.50
CA ASN A 216 15.81 -5.55 -2.67
C ASN A 216 16.24 -4.85 -3.96
N THR A 217 17.47 -5.05 -4.35
CA THR A 217 18.11 -4.46 -5.52
C THR A 217 18.05 -5.39 -6.74
N PHE A 218 18.29 -4.81 -7.92
CA PHE A 218 18.27 -5.51 -9.21
C PHE A 218 19.42 -5.00 -10.09
N GLU A 219 19.96 -5.86 -10.93
CA GLU A 219 21.01 -5.50 -11.90
C GLU A 219 20.58 -4.41 -12.90
N ARG A 220 19.30 -4.44 -13.31
CA ARG A 220 18.76 -3.47 -14.27
C ARG A 220 17.82 -2.49 -13.56
N PRO A 221 17.84 -1.20 -13.94
CA PRO A 221 16.93 -0.20 -13.36
C PRO A 221 15.47 -0.59 -13.62
N PHE A 222 14.59 -0.13 -12.73
CA PHE A 222 13.15 -0.33 -12.90
C PHE A 222 12.65 0.41 -14.16
N ARG A 223 12.92 1.70 -14.26
CA ARG A 223 12.56 2.53 -15.43
C ARG A 223 13.69 2.45 -16.46
N GLN A 224 13.41 1.82 -17.61
CA GLN A 224 14.36 1.65 -18.72
C GLN A 224 14.05 2.56 -19.90
N ARG A 225 12.86 3.15 -19.92
CA ARG A 225 12.36 4.13 -20.89
C ARG A 225 11.35 5.04 -20.20
N PRO A 226 10.99 6.19 -20.79
CA PRO A 226 9.99 7.09 -20.21
C PRO A 226 8.72 6.36 -19.84
N ALA A 227 8.19 6.66 -18.64
CA ALA A 227 7.01 5.97 -18.12
C ALA A 227 5.76 6.40 -18.90
N TRP A 228 4.85 5.46 -19.09
CA TRP A 228 3.53 5.76 -19.62
C TRP A 228 2.65 6.46 -18.60
N ARG A 229 1.83 7.40 -19.08
CA ARG A 229 0.80 8.09 -18.27
C ARG A 229 -0.46 8.38 -19.07
N VAL A 230 -1.57 8.60 -18.36
CA VAL A 230 -2.78 9.26 -18.85
C VAL A 230 -2.93 10.55 -18.04
N ASP A 231 -3.07 11.68 -18.73
CA ASP A 231 -3.24 12.96 -18.09
C ASP A 231 -4.70 13.21 -17.63
N LYS A 232 -4.96 14.37 -17.05
CA LYS A 232 -6.30 14.78 -16.58
C LYS A 232 -7.33 14.92 -17.69
N THR A 233 -6.92 15.08 -18.94
CA THR A 233 -7.83 15.13 -20.10
C THR A 233 -8.18 13.75 -20.62
N GLY A 234 -7.49 12.71 -20.16
CA GLY A 234 -7.63 11.33 -20.63
C GLY A 234 -6.71 11.01 -21.80
N ALA A 235 -5.80 11.92 -22.19
CA ALA A 235 -4.83 11.67 -23.24
C ALA A 235 -3.68 10.78 -22.71
N ALA A 236 -3.40 9.71 -23.46
CA ALA A 236 -2.26 8.85 -23.18
C ALA A 236 -0.97 9.45 -23.73
N GLY A 237 0.12 9.33 -22.99
CA GLY A 237 1.43 9.84 -23.37
C GLY A 237 2.54 9.21 -22.55
N ILE A 238 3.72 9.75 -22.66
CA ILE A 238 4.89 9.39 -21.87
C ILE A 238 5.29 10.56 -20.97
N VAL A 239 5.91 10.22 -19.83
CA VAL A 239 6.51 11.23 -18.96
C VAL A 239 7.80 11.72 -19.64
N GLU A 240 7.86 12.98 -20.01
CA GLU A 240 9.10 13.59 -20.46
C GLU A 240 10.08 13.63 -19.28
N GLY A 241 11.31 13.17 -19.50
CA GLY A 241 12.36 13.06 -18.48
C GLY A 241 12.95 14.40 -18.08
#